data_b04a0a28704088798c3389618186c391
#
_entry.id   b04a0a28704088798c3389618186c391
#
_cell.length_a   1.000
_cell.length_b   1.000
_cell.length_c   1.000
_cell.angle_alpha   90.00
_cell.angle_beta   90.00
_cell.angle_gamma   90.00
#
_symmetry.space_group_name_H-M   'P 1'
#
loop_
_entity.id
_entity.type
_entity.pdbx_description
1 polymer ?
#
loop_
_entity_poly.entity_id
_entity_poly.type
_entity_poly.pdbx_seq_one_letter_code
_entity_poly.pdbx_strand_id
1 'polypeptide(L)'
;MSELLSTVSQELNPETANLSDLPVLKILELLNEHDASVALSIRRVLPQVAEAVCVIAEQMRQGGRLFYVGAGTSGRLGVLDSAECPPTFGTEPELVQAIIAGGHAAMLSAVENIEDCRESAPAELRARQLNAQDVVLGIAASGRTPFVLSGLEYARQVGAKTIALSTRGWGLISELADVAIAPDVGAEVLSGSTRMKSGSAQKMLLGMLSTAVMIQLGKVHGNLMIDVKASNEKLRVRAQRIVSEICDVKRDEAQALLNQVNYNVRAAVLLHWLDIEPSEALLIASKPFQSLKQQLLQGI
;
A
#
# COMPACT_ATOMS: atom_id res chain seq x y z
N MET A 1 -20.17 7.25 27.59
CA MET A 1 -21.15 8.20 27.03
C MET A 1 -20.56 9.59 26.83
N SER A 2 -19.83 10.19 27.82
CA SER A 2 -19.17 11.51 27.67
C SER A 2 -18.07 11.54 26.59
N GLU A 3 -17.30 10.48 26.46
CA GLU A 3 -16.20 10.34 25.50
C GLU A 3 -16.69 10.18 24.05
N LEU A 4 -17.78 9.43 23.83
CA LEU A 4 -18.47 9.34 22.55
C LEU A 4 -19.06 10.68 22.10
N LEU A 5 -19.67 11.44 23.01
CA LEU A 5 -20.22 12.75 22.71
C LEU A 5 -19.13 13.77 22.37
N SER A 6 -17.96 13.72 23.03
CA SER A 6 -16.82 14.58 22.69
C SER A 6 -16.25 14.24 21.32
N THR A 7 -16.24 12.96 20.93
CA THR A 7 -15.78 12.51 19.61
C THR A 7 -16.70 13.01 18.48
N VAL A 8 -18.02 12.89 18.67
CA VAL A 8 -19.01 13.40 17.69
C VAL A 8 -18.90 14.91 17.52
N SER A 9 -18.69 15.66 18.59
CA SER A 9 -18.51 17.12 18.49
C SER A 9 -17.24 17.54 17.73
N GLN A 10 -16.17 16.73 17.78
CA GLN A 10 -14.94 16.95 17.00
C GLN A 10 -15.10 16.64 15.51
N GLU A 11 -16.15 15.90 15.12
CA GLU A 11 -16.43 15.59 13.71
C GLU A 11 -17.14 16.73 12.99
N LEU A 12 -17.76 17.65 13.73
CA LEU A 12 -18.44 18.81 13.13
C LEU A 12 -17.43 19.75 12.49
N ASN A 13 -17.77 20.19 11.27
CA ASN A 13 -17.00 21.21 10.56
C ASN A 13 -17.82 22.51 10.53
N PRO A 14 -17.46 23.51 11.35
CA PRO A 14 -18.19 24.77 11.40
C PRO A 14 -18.15 25.55 10.07
N GLU A 15 -17.09 25.40 9.28
CA GLU A 15 -16.91 26.09 8.00
C GLU A 15 -17.91 25.62 6.94
N THR A 16 -18.49 24.42 7.11
CA THR A 16 -19.41 23.80 6.16
C THR A 16 -20.81 23.56 6.73
N ALA A 17 -21.16 24.25 7.82
CA ALA A 17 -22.45 24.07 8.51
C ALA A 17 -23.68 24.32 7.60
N ASN A 18 -23.55 25.19 6.60
CA ASN A 18 -24.60 25.51 5.63
C ASN A 18 -24.43 24.86 4.25
N LEU A 19 -23.66 23.75 4.19
CA LEU A 19 -23.30 23.08 2.93
C LEU A 19 -24.52 22.76 2.02
N SER A 20 -25.65 22.35 2.63
CA SER A 20 -26.88 22.01 1.91
C SER A 20 -27.52 23.20 1.17
N ASP A 21 -27.23 24.42 1.58
CA ASP A 21 -27.85 25.65 1.07
C ASP A 21 -27.01 26.29 -0.05
N LEU A 22 -25.83 25.71 -0.33
CA LEU A 22 -24.90 26.30 -1.28
C LEU A 22 -25.21 25.85 -2.72
N PRO A 23 -24.97 26.73 -3.72
CA PRO A 23 -24.94 26.29 -5.11
C PRO A 23 -23.91 25.20 -5.37
N VAL A 24 -24.19 24.32 -6.33
CA VAL A 24 -23.32 23.13 -6.64
C VAL A 24 -21.86 23.53 -6.85
N LEU A 25 -21.59 24.60 -7.60
CA LEU A 25 -20.21 25.07 -7.82
C LEU A 25 -19.51 25.40 -6.49
N LYS A 26 -20.19 26.05 -5.56
CA LYS A 26 -19.62 26.40 -4.25
C LYS A 26 -19.35 25.17 -3.40
N ILE A 27 -20.20 24.14 -3.47
CA ILE A 27 -19.97 22.86 -2.82
C ILE A 27 -18.69 22.20 -3.38
N LEU A 28 -18.52 22.19 -4.69
CA LEU A 28 -17.35 21.61 -5.36
C LEU A 28 -16.07 22.37 -5.06
N GLU A 29 -16.11 23.70 -5.02
CA GLU A 29 -14.98 24.56 -4.64
C GLU A 29 -14.52 24.23 -3.21
N LEU A 30 -15.44 24.16 -2.24
CA LEU A 30 -15.14 23.77 -0.86
C LEU A 30 -14.54 22.38 -0.75
N LEU A 31 -15.11 21.39 -1.44
CA LEU A 31 -14.58 20.03 -1.47
C LEU A 31 -13.14 20.01 -1.98
N ASN A 32 -12.89 20.70 -3.10
CA ASN A 32 -11.56 20.75 -3.72
C ASN A 32 -10.53 21.48 -2.81
N GLU A 33 -10.92 22.60 -2.17
CA GLU A 33 -10.07 23.33 -1.26
C GLU A 33 -9.67 22.50 -0.04
N HIS A 34 -10.63 21.80 0.56
CA HIS A 34 -10.36 20.89 1.68
C HIS A 34 -9.48 19.70 1.25
N ASP A 35 -9.72 19.11 0.08
CA ASP A 35 -8.89 18.01 -0.44
C ASP A 35 -7.45 18.45 -0.74
N ALA A 36 -7.24 19.69 -1.20
CA ALA A 36 -5.90 20.25 -1.43
C ALA A 36 -5.05 20.29 -0.14
N SER A 37 -5.66 20.40 1.03
CA SER A 37 -4.97 20.40 2.33
C SER A 37 -4.41 19.05 2.74
N VAL A 38 -4.91 17.95 2.17
CA VAL A 38 -4.54 16.57 2.55
C VAL A 38 -3.05 16.30 2.31
N ALA A 39 -2.52 16.69 1.17
CA ALA A 39 -1.11 16.49 0.84
C ALA A 39 -0.18 17.22 1.83
N LEU A 40 -0.58 18.40 2.32
CA LEU A 40 0.17 19.16 3.31
C LEU A 40 0.17 18.48 4.68
N SER A 41 -0.95 17.88 5.07
CA SER A 41 -1.03 17.09 6.30
C SER A 41 -0.13 15.84 6.24
N ILE A 42 -0.12 15.14 5.10
CA ILE A 42 0.75 13.99 4.86
C ILE A 42 2.23 14.38 4.93
N ARG A 43 2.60 15.55 4.39
CA ARG A 43 4.00 16.02 4.40
C ARG A 43 4.61 16.04 5.80
N ARG A 44 3.82 16.29 6.83
CA ARG A 44 4.27 16.37 8.23
C ARG A 44 4.66 15.00 8.81
N VAL A 45 4.14 13.92 8.26
CA VAL A 45 4.36 12.54 8.74
C VAL A 45 5.27 11.72 7.80
N LEU A 46 5.89 12.33 6.80
CA LEU A 46 6.82 11.63 5.90
C LEU A 46 7.98 10.93 6.62
N PRO A 47 8.56 11.45 7.71
CA PRO A 47 9.57 10.72 8.48
C PRO A 47 9.06 9.37 9.00
N GLN A 48 7.82 9.31 9.54
CA GLN A 48 7.20 8.09 10.02
C GLN A 48 6.86 7.13 8.87
N VAL A 49 6.45 7.68 7.71
CA VAL A 49 6.26 6.88 6.49
C VAL A 49 7.58 6.24 6.06
N ALA A 50 8.70 6.98 6.08
CA ALA A 50 10.01 6.45 5.74
C ALA A 50 10.46 5.35 6.71
N GLU A 51 10.24 5.52 8.01
CA GLU A 51 10.50 4.51 9.03
C GLU A 51 9.68 3.23 8.76
N ALA A 52 8.37 3.36 8.51
CA ALA A 52 7.51 2.25 8.16
C ALA A 52 7.99 1.50 6.90
N VAL A 53 8.41 2.22 5.86
CA VAL A 53 9.01 1.63 4.64
C VAL A 53 10.23 0.79 4.98
N CYS A 54 11.13 1.29 5.82
CA CYS A 54 12.33 0.56 6.23
C CYS A 54 11.97 -0.73 6.99
N VAL A 55 11.03 -0.65 7.95
CA VAL A 55 10.54 -1.81 8.72
C VAL A 55 9.93 -2.86 7.80
N ILE A 56 9.02 -2.48 6.89
CA ILE A 56 8.37 -3.41 5.97
C ILE A 56 9.39 -4.06 5.04
N ALA A 57 10.27 -3.26 4.42
CA ALA A 57 11.26 -3.78 3.48
C ALA A 57 12.24 -4.75 4.15
N GLU A 58 12.65 -4.49 5.39
CA GLU A 58 13.54 -5.37 6.15
C GLU A 58 12.85 -6.70 6.49
N GLN A 59 11.61 -6.67 6.98
CA GLN A 59 10.85 -7.89 7.27
C GLN A 59 10.62 -8.72 6.01
N MET A 60 10.29 -8.08 4.88
CA MET A 60 10.13 -8.79 3.60
C MET A 60 11.42 -9.45 3.11
N ARG A 61 12.60 -8.82 3.31
CA ARG A 61 13.90 -9.44 2.98
C ARG A 61 14.17 -10.69 3.81
N GLN A 62 13.60 -10.76 5.01
CA GLN A 62 13.69 -11.92 5.92
C GLN A 62 12.60 -12.98 5.64
N GLY A 63 11.82 -12.81 4.58
CA GLY A 63 10.75 -13.74 4.18
C GLY A 63 9.38 -13.42 4.77
N GLY A 64 9.23 -12.27 5.43
CA GLY A 64 7.95 -11.79 5.96
C GLY A 64 7.04 -11.19 4.88
N ARG A 65 5.79 -10.95 5.25
CA ARG A 65 4.70 -10.44 4.40
C ARG A 65 4.08 -9.20 5.05
N LEU A 66 3.39 -8.39 4.24
CA LEU A 66 2.61 -7.25 4.72
C LEU A 66 1.11 -7.57 4.71
N PHE A 67 0.45 -7.32 5.84
CA PHE A 67 -0.99 -7.44 5.99
C PHE A 67 -1.60 -6.08 6.29
N TYR A 68 -2.47 -5.59 5.40
CA TYR A 68 -3.35 -4.46 5.67
C TYR A 68 -4.58 -4.95 6.42
N VAL A 69 -4.94 -4.29 7.52
CA VAL A 69 -6.14 -4.61 8.32
C VAL A 69 -6.98 -3.36 8.46
N GLY A 70 -8.22 -3.39 7.98
CA GLY A 70 -9.09 -2.23 8.01
C GLY A 70 -10.57 -2.57 7.87
N ALA A 71 -11.44 -1.60 8.19
CA ALA A 71 -12.88 -1.70 8.01
C ALA A 71 -13.38 -0.64 7.02
N GLY A 72 -14.52 -0.89 6.37
CA GLY A 72 -15.18 0.06 5.47
C GLY A 72 -14.24 0.58 4.38
N THR A 73 -14.18 1.91 4.21
CA THR A 73 -13.29 2.56 3.22
C THR A 73 -11.82 2.22 3.46
N SER A 74 -11.36 2.20 4.71
CA SER A 74 -9.96 1.89 5.04
C SER A 74 -9.58 0.48 4.59
N GLY A 75 -10.44 -0.51 4.85
CA GLY A 75 -10.23 -1.89 4.38
C GLY A 75 -10.24 -2.02 2.85
N ARG A 76 -11.16 -1.31 2.17
CA ARG A 76 -11.23 -1.30 0.69
C ARG A 76 -9.97 -0.71 0.06
N LEU A 77 -9.41 0.34 0.65
CA LEU A 77 -8.16 0.95 0.18
C LEU A 77 -6.97 0.01 0.38
N GLY A 78 -6.92 -0.74 1.48
CA GLY A 78 -5.93 -1.81 1.67
C GLY A 78 -6.03 -2.89 0.60
N VAL A 79 -7.25 -3.35 0.26
CA VAL A 79 -7.48 -4.31 -0.83
C VAL A 79 -7.08 -3.74 -2.18
N LEU A 80 -7.41 -2.48 -2.46
CA LEU A 80 -7.02 -1.80 -3.70
C LEU A 80 -5.50 -1.81 -3.86
N ASP A 81 -4.76 -1.36 -2.85
CA ASP A 81 -3.30 -1.25 -2.92
C ASP A 81 -2.62 -2.62 -3.02
N SER A 82 -3.07 -3.61 -2.25
CA SER A 82 -2.53 -4.98 -2.31
C SER A 82 -2.76 -5.65 -3.67
N ALA A 83 -3.92 -5.42 -4.30
CA ALA A 83 -4.25 -5.99 -5.59
C ALA A 83 -3.42 -5.41 -6.75
N GLU A 84 -2.89 -4.19 -6.60
CA GLU A 84 -2.06 -3.54 -7.62
C GLU A 84 -0.57 -3.95 -7.54
N CYS A 85 -0.12 -4.57 -6.45
CA CYS A 85 1.27 -5.00 -6.30
C CYS A 85 1.70 -6.10 -7.30
N PRO A 86 0.93 -7.18 -7.53
CA PRO A 86 1.30 -8.21 -8.50
C PRO A 86 1.46 -7.72 -9.93
N PRO A 87 0.51 -6.96 -10.54
CA PRO A 87 0.66 -6.50 -11.92
C PRO A 87 1.77 -5.46 -12.09
N THR A 88 2.06 -4.65 -11.06
CA THR A 88 3.03 -3.56 -11.12
C THR A 88 4.45 -4.01 -10.84
N PHE A 89 4.64 -4.83 -9.81
CA PHE A 89 5.93 -5.20 -9.27
C PHE A 89 6.25 -6.71 -9.41
N GLY A 90 5.37 -7.48 -10.04
CA GLY A 90 5.57 -8.92 -10.22
C GLY A 90 5.63 -9.71 -8.92
N THR A 91 5.03 -9.19 -7.85
CA THR A 91 5.00 -9.91 -6.56
C THR A 91 4.03 -11.09 -6.61
N GLU A 92 4.27 -12.07 -5.74
CA GLU A 92 3.23 -13.07 -5.47
C GLU A 92 2.10 -12.40 -4.66
N PRO A 93 0.84 -12.83 -4.86
CA PRO A 93 -0.32 -12.26 -4.17
C PRO A 93 -0.22 -12.32 -2.64
N GLU A 94 0.51 -13.29 -2.12
CA GLU A 94 0.69 -13.53 -0.70
C GLU A 94 1.65 -12.53 -0.04
N LEU A 95 2.48 -11.82 -0.81
CA LEU A 95 3.49 -10.89 -0.25
C LEU A 95 2.84 -9.66 0.38
N VAL A 96 1.79 -9.12 -0.24
CA VAL A 96 0.98 -8.01 0.28
C VAL A 96 -0.47 -8.42 0.26
N GLN A 97 -1.06 -8.57 1.43
CA GLN A 97 -2.44 -9.03 1.60
C GLN A 97 -3.28 -7.99 2.32
N ALA A 98 -4.59 -8.02 2.12
CA ALA A 98 -5.52 -7.18 2.86
C ALA A 98 -6.60 -8.01 3.55
N ILE A 99 -6.97 -7.58 4.75
CA ILE A 99 -8.03 -8.13 5.58
C ILE A 99 -9.02 -7.02 5.85
N ILE A 100 -10.21 -7.14 5.27
CA ILE A 100 -11.30 -6.20 5.44
C ILE A 100 -12.35 -6.79 6.37
N ALA A 101 -12.85 -6.00 7.32
CA ALA A 101 -13.97 -6.40 8.16
C ALA A 101 -15.19 -6.76 7.29
N GLY A 102 -15.76 -7.95 7.50
CA GLY A 102 -16.85 -8.50 6.67
C GLY A 102 -16.39 -9.22 5.41
N GLY A 103 -15.10 -9.35 5.17
CA GLY A 103 -14.53 -10.13 4.07
C GLY A 103 -14.91 -9.62 2.69
N HIS A 104 -14.95 -10.51 1.70
CA HIS A 104 -15.20 -10.16 0.29
C HIS A 104 -16.54 -9.40 0.07
N ALA A 105 -17.59 -9.73 0.81
CA ALA A 105 -18.88 -9.05 0.69
C ALA A 105 -18.77 -7.54 1.01
N ALA A 106 -17.92 -7.18 1.97
CA ALA A 106 -17.70 -5.79 2.37
C ALA A 106 -16.96 -4.94 1.31
N MET A 107 -16.40 -5.55 0.28
CA MET A 107 -15.84 -4.81 -0.86
C MET A 107 -16.95 -4.14 -1.71
N LEU A 108 -18.06 -4.79 -1.87
CA LEU A 108 -19.15 -4.38 -2.78
C LEU A 108 -20.28 -3.65 -2.07
N SER A 109 -20.52 -3.95 -0.79
CA SER A 109 -21.59 -3.36 0.00
C SER A 109 -21.15 -3.01 1.40
N ALA A 110 -21.86 -2.08 2.05
CA ALA A 110 -21.64 -1.83 3.48
C ALA A 110 -22.17 -3.01 4.30
N VAL A 111 -21.35 -3.54 5.19
CA VAL A 111 -21.76 -4.53 6.19
C VAL A 111 -21.75 -3.81 7.54
N GLU A 112 -22.92 -3.68 8.14
CA GLU A 112 -23.09 -2.93 9.39
C GLU A 112 -22.53 -3.73 10.59
N ASN A 113 -22.07 -3.01 11.62
CA ASN A 113 -21.58 -3.52 12.91
C ASN A 113 -20.39 -4.47 12.85
N ILE A 114 -19.84 -4.77 11.69
CA ILE A 114 -18.72 -5.71 11.55
C ILE A 114 -17.38 -5.09 12.00
N GLU A 115 -17.27 -3.77 11.98
CA GLU A 115 -16.09 -3.03 12.43
C GLU A 115 -15.87 -3.12 13.95
N ASP A 116 -16.93 -3.46 14.71
CA ASP A 116 -16.90 -3.65 16.16
C ASP A 116 -16.50 -5.07 16.57
N CYS A 117 -16.47 -6.03 15.63
CA CYS A 117 -16.12 -7.41 15.88
C CYS A 117 -14.62 -7.57 16.14
N ARG A 118 -14.23 -7.79 17.39
CA ARG A 118 -12.81 -7.94 17.79
C ARG A 118 -12.23 -9.32 17.47
N GLU A 119 -13.06 -10.34 17.26
CA GLU A 119 -12.63 -11.72 17.03
C GLU A 119 -12.19 -11.95 15.57
N SER A 120 -12.75 -11.19 14.63
CA SER A 120 -12.61 -11.45 13.19
C SER A 120 -11.20 -11.20 12.67
N ALA A 121 -10.55 -10.07 13.01
CA ALA A 121 -9.21 -9.78 12.51
C ALA A 121 -8.15 -10.77 13.03
N PRO A 122 -8.12 -11.15 14.32
CA PRO A 122 -7.23 -12.22 14.81
C PRO A 122 -7.49 -13.57 14.15
N ALA A 123 -8.75 -13.94 13.88
CA ALA A 123 -9.09 -15.18 13.21
C ALA A 123 -8.55 -15.23 11.77
N GLU A 124 -8.71 -14.15 11.02
CA GLU A 124 -8.21 -13.99 9.65
C GLU A 124 -6.68 -14.01 9.58
N LEU A 125 -6.00 -13.33 10.52
CA LEU A 125 -4.54 -13.34 10.60
C LEU A 125 -4.00 -14.74 10.96
N ARG A 126 -4.68 -15.44 11.88
CA ARG A 126 -4.34 -16.83 12.25
C ARG A 126 -4.53 -17.79 11.09
N ALA A 127 -5.63 -17.66 10.34
CA ALA A 127 -5.90 -18.49 9.16
C ALA A 127 -4.83 -18.33 8.08
N ARG A 128 -4.21 -17.13 7.98
CA ARG A 128 -3.07 -16.83 7.09
C ARG A 128 -1.71 -17.14 7.71
N GLN A 129 -1.70 -17.80 8.87
CA GLN A 129 -0.46 -18.20 9.56
C GLN A 129 0.48 -17.01 9.79
N LEU A 130 -0.06 -15.91 10.36
CA LEU A 130 0.76 -14.75 10.75
C LEU A 130 1.89 -15.20 11.67
N ASN A 131 3.10 -14.72 11.42
CA ASN A 131 4.29 -15.05 12.19
C ASN A 131 5.14 -13.81 12.51
N ALA A 132 6.19 -13.98 13.31
CA ALA A 132 7.02 -12.87 13.80
C ALA A 132 7.83 -12.12 12.72
N GLN A 133 7.96 -12.69 11.52
CA GLN A 133 8.62 -12.01 10.39
C GLN A 133 7.66 -11.10 9.62
N ASP A 134 6.34 -11.25 9.81
CA ASP A 134 5.34 -10.49 9.10
C ASP A 134 5.18 -9.05 9.68
N VAL A 135 4.53 -8.20 8.90
CA VAL A 135 4.14 -6.84 9.30
C VAL A 135 2.63 -6.72 9.19
N VAL A 136 1.98 -6.17 10.22
CA VAL A 136 0.56 -5.81 10.18
C VAL A 136 0.42 -4.30 10.22
N LEU A 137 -0.18 -3.73 9.17
CA LEU A 137 -0.53 -2.32 9.08
C LEU A 137 -2.02 -2.15 9.30
N GLY A 138 -2.40 -1.64 10.47
CA GLY A 138 -3.77 -1.33 10.86
C GLY A 138 -4.20 0.04 10.34
N ILE A 139 -5.33 0.09 9.61
CA ILE A 139 -5.85 1.29 8.95
C ILE A 139 -7.20 1.66 9.54
N ALA A 140 -7.27 2.80 10.24
CA ALA A 140 -8.51 3.30 10.82
C ALA A 140 -8.51 4.84 10.82
N ALA A 141 -9.45 5.48 10.13
CA ALA A 141 -9.52 6.94 10.07
C ALA A 141 -9.56 7.57 11.47
N SER A 142 -10.40 7.06 12.36
CA SER A 142 -10.53 7.51 13.75
C SER A 142 -9.39 7.04 14.67
N GLY A 143 -8.62 6.04 14.24
CA GLY A 143 -7.62 5.40 15.10
C GLY A 143 -8.19 4.55 16.24
N ARG A 144 -9.50 4.18 16.21
CA ARG A 144 -10.19 3.53 17.33
C ARG A 144 -10.98 2.27 16.95
N THR A 145 -11.02 1.88 15.69
CA THR A 145 -11.84 0.77 15.18
C THR A 145 -11.50 -0.54 15.89
N PRO A 146 -12.45 -1.19 16.59
CA PRO A 146 -12.18 -2.39 17.39
C PRO A 146 -11.59 -3.56 16.59
N PHE A 147 -12.06 -3.78 15.36
CA PHE A 147 -11.51 -4.77 14.44
C PHE A 147 -10.01 -4.55 14.21
N VAL A 148 -9.58 -3.30 13.98
CA VAL A 148 -8.17 -2.96 13.73
C VAL A 148 -7.33 -3.08 14.99
N LEU A 149 -7.86 -2.61 16.13
CA LEU A 149 -7.20 -2.75 17.43
C LEU A 149 -6.88 -4.21 17.73
N SER A 150 -7.87 -5.09 17.62
CA SER A 150 -7.67 -6.52 17.90
C SER A 150 -6.70 -7.19 16.93
N GLY A 151 -6.66 -6.76 15.67
CA GLY A 151 -5.67 -7.22 14.69
C GLY A 151 -4.24 -6.85 15.09
N LEU A 152 -4.02 -5.60 15.52
CA LEU A 152 -2.70 -5.14 15.99
C LEU A 152 -2.29 -5.80 17.31
N GLU A 153 -3.23 -5.95 18.25
CA GLU A 153 -2.99 -6.69 19.50
C GLU A 153 -2.53 -8.13 19.25
N TYR A 154 -3.21 -8.82 18.33
CA TYR A 154 -2.84 -10.18 17.94
C TYR A 154 -1.48 -10.23 17.25
N ALA A 155 -1.18 -9.28 16.38
CA ALA A 155 0.11 -9.18 15.71
C ALA A 155 1.25 -9.04 16.74
N ARG A 156 1.09 -8.18 17.74
CA ARG A 156 2.06 -8.04 18.85
C ARG A 156 2.24 -9.32 19.66
N GLN A 157 1.14 -10.04 19.95
CA GLN A 157 1.20 -11.33 20.65
C GLN A 157 2.02 -12.39 19.90
N VAL A 158 1.94 -12.38 18.55
CA VAL A 158 2.71 -13.27 17.69
C VAL A 158 4.16 -12.81 17.52
N GLY A 159 4.47 -11.55 17.87
CA GLY A 159 5.79 -10.94 17.67
C GLY A 159 5.99 -10.30 16.31
N ALA A 160 4.93 -10.19 15.49
CA ALA A 160 4.97 -9.48 14.21
C ALA A 160 5.12 -7.97 14.43
N LYS A 161 5.74 -7.29 13.46
CA LYS A 161 5.86 -5.83 13.47
C LYS A 161 4.50 -5.18 13.23
N THR A 162 4.25 -4.06 13.89
CA THR A 162 2.97 -3.35 13.82
C THR A 162 3.15 -1.91 13.36
N ILE A 163 2.30 -1.50 12.40
CA ILE A 163 2.22 -0.14 11.91
C ILE A 163 0.78 0.33 12.04
N ALA A 164 0.56 1.55 12.51
CA ALA A 164 -0.74 2.17 12.58
C ALA A 164 -0.86 3.31 11.57
N LEU A 165 -1.98 3.36 10.85
CA LEU A 165 -2.35 4.46 9.97
C LEU A 165 -3.69 5.03 10.41
N SER A 166 -3.68 6.21 11.03
CA SER A 166 -4.86 7.02 11.34
C SER A 166 -4.81 8.35 10.58
N THR A 167 -5.94 9.05 10.45
CA THR A 167 -6.04 10.31 9.69
C THR A 167 -6.68 11.45 10.48
N ARG A 168 -6.96 11.20 11.74
CA ARG A 168 -7.44 12.17 12.72
C ARG A 168 -6.44 12.38 13.87
N GLY A 169 -5.14 12.38 13.53
CA GLY A 169 -4.06 12.44 14.49
C GLY A 169 -3.86 11.13 15.26
N TRP A 170 -3.26 11.23 16.44
CA TRP A 170 -2.93 10.09 17.30
C TRP A 170 -4.20 9.40 17.85
N GLY A 171 -4.31 8.10 17.69
CA GLY A 171 -5.43 7.29 18.15
C GLY A 171 -4.97 6.05 18.90
N LEU A 172 -5.91 5.26 19.43
CA LEU A 172 -5.59 4.04 20.20
C LEU A 172 -4.74 3.02 19.41
N ILE A 173 -4.95 2.92 18.09
CA ILE A 173 -4.11 2.04 17.25
C ILE A 173 -2.65 2.50 17.24
N SER A 174 -2.38 3.80 17.41
CA SER A 174 -1.02 4.34 17.41
C SER A 174 -0.23 3.90 18.66
N GLU A 175 -0.91 3.65 19.78
CA GLU A 175 -0.29 3.15 21.02
C GLU A 175 0.12 1.68 20.94
N LEU A 176 -0.50 0.94 20.00
CA LEU A 176 -0.23 -0.48 19.77
C LEU A 176 0.84 -0.72 18.69
N ALA A 177 1.28 0.33 18.00
CA ALA A 177 2.15 0.20 16.85
C ALA A 177 3.63 0.47 17.18
N ASP A 178 4.53 -0.26 16.53
CA ASP A 178 5.96 0.04 16.52
C ASP A 178 6.22 1.37 15.76
N VAL A 179 5.44 1.62 14.69
CA VAL A 179 5.48 2.87 13.92
C VAL A 179 4.07 3.40 13.74
N ALA A 180 3.82 4.66 14.10
CA ALA A 180 2.53 5.32 13.95
C ALA A 180 2.59 6.43 12.89
N ILE A 181 1.78 6.31 11.85
CA ILE A 181 1.58 7.30 10.79
C ILE A 181 0.23 7.97 11.06
N ALA A 182 0.25 9.17 11.63
CA ALA A 182 -0.95 9.79 12.16
C ALA A 182 -1.12 11.26 11.67
N PRO A 183 -1.28 11.50 10.36
CA PRO A 183 -1.62 12.85 9.89
C PRO A 183 -2.98 13.28 10.43
N ASP A 184 -3.11 14.55 10.74
CA ASP A 184 -4.40 15.14 11.03
C ASP A 184 -4.89 15.91 9.79
N VAL A 185 -5.93 15.37 9.13
CA VAL A 185 -6.56 16.00 7.97
C VAL A 185 -7.72 16.94 8.36
N GLY A 186 -7.98 17.12 9.66
CA GLY A 186 -9.08 17.91 10.19
C GLY A 186 -10.46 17.32 9.90
N ALA A 187 -11.50 18.06 10.28
CA ALA A 187 -12.89 17.64 10.06
C ALA A 187 -13.22 17.52 8.56
N GLU A 188 -14.08 16.57 8.22
CA GLU A 188 -14.56 16.39 6.85
C GLU A 188 -15.51 17.51 6.42
N VAL A 189 -15.60 17.78 5.12
CA VAL A 189 -16.58 18.74 4.57
C VAL A 189 -18.01 18.28 4.86
N LEU A 190 -18.30 17.00 4.68
CA LEU A 190 -19.51 16.34 5.16
C LEU A 190 -19.17 15.66 6.48
N SER A 191 -19.58 16.26 7.58
CA SER A 191 -19.21 15.81 8.94
C SER A 191 -19.38 14.31 9.15
N GLY A 192 -18.35 13.67 9.69
CA GLY A 192 -18.31 12.22 9.95
C GLY A 192 -18.07 11.33 8.73
N SER A 193 -18.06 11.88 7.50
CA SER A 193 -17.89 11.08 6.27
C SER A 193 -16.42 10.83 5.93
N THR A 194 -15.75 9.97 6.68
CA THR A 194 -14.31 9.67 6.58
C THR A 194 -13.88 8.97 5.27
N ARG A 195 -14.82 8.69 4.36
CA ARG A 195 -14.50 8.24 2.99
C ARG A 195 -13.86 9.32 2.12
N MET A 196 -13.92 10.60 2.54
CA MET A 196 -13.46 11.77 1.79
C MET A 196 -11.99 12.10 2.07
N LYS A 197 -11.65 13.17 2.80
CA LYS A 197 -10.24 13.55 3.07
C LYS A 197 -9.44 12.43 3.74
N SER A 198 -10.04 11.78 4.73
CA SER A 198 -9.41 10.63 5.40
C SER A 198 -9.12 9.49 4.42
N GLY A 199 -10.09 9.16 3.56
CA GLY A 199 -9.90 8.17 2.49
C GLY A 199 -8.81 8.58 1.50
N SER A 200 -8.81 9.85 1.04
CA SER A 200 -7.78 10.41 0.16
C SER A 200 -6.39 10.30 0.79
N ALA A 201 -6.25 10.67 2.07
CA ALA A 201 -4.99 10.56 2.80
C ALA A 201 -4.50 9.11 2.91
N GLN A 202 -5.39 8.18 3.26
CA GLN A 202 -5.06 6.75 3.34
C GLN A 202 -4.60 6.21 1.98
N LYS A 203 -5.32 6.52 0.90
CA LYS A 203 -4.93 6.11 -0.45
C LYS A 203 -3.55 6.63 -0.83
N MET A 204 -3.26 7.89 -0.58
CA MET A 204 -1.96 8.50 -0.86
C MET A 204 -0.85 7.82 -0.05
N LEU A 205 -1.06 7.60 1.24
CA LEU A 205 -0.08 6.98 2.14
C LEU A 205 0.18 5.51 1.79
N LEU A 206 -0.85 4.71 1.48
CA LEU A 206 -0.69 3.32 1.06
C LEU A 206 0.11 3.24 -0.25
N GLY A 207 -0.22 4.07 -1.25
CA GLY A 207 0.54 4.10 -2.49
C GLY A 207 1.99 4.57 -2.31
N MET A 208 2.28 5.49 -1.36
CA MET A 208 3.64 5.88 -1.00
C MET A 208 4.40 4.72 -0.34
N LEU A 209 3.76 4.04 0.62
CA LEU A 209 4.34 2.92 1.36
C LEU A 209 4.67 1.75 0.42
N SER A 210 3.69 1.24 -0.31
CA SER A 210 3.88 0.09 -1.20
C SER A 210 4.92 0.39 -2.29
N THR A 211 4.83 1.56 -2.94
CA THR A 211 5.80 1.96 -3.97
C THR A 211 7.22 2.08 -3.40
N ALA A 212 7.40 2.77 -2.27
CA ALA A 212 8.72 2.96 -1.68
C ALA A 212 9.31 1.63 -1.17
N VAL A 213 8.50 0.74 -0.59
CA VAL A 213 8.91 -0.63 -0.20
C VAL A 213 9.38 -1.41 -1.42
N MET A 214 8.64 -1.42 -2.51
CA MET A 214 9.00 -2.14 -3.73
C MET A 214 10.27 -1.57 -4.39
N ILE A 215 10.49 -0.26 -4.31
CA ILE A 215 11.76 0.36 -4.73
C ILE A 215 12.93 -0.14 -3.85
N GLN A 216 12.75 -0.17 -2.52
CA GLN A 216 13.76 -0.69 -1.59
C GLN A 216 14.06 -2.19 -1.80
N LEU A 217 13.09 -2.94 -2.29
CA LEU A 217 13.23 -4.36 -2.65
C LEU A 217 13.79 -4.57 -4.06
N GLY A 218 14.21 -3.50 -4.74
CA GLY A 218 14.85 -3.59 -6.05
C GLY A 218 13.91 -3.91 -7.21
N LYS A 219 12.59 -3.70 -7.05
CA LYS A 219 11.57 -3.96 -8.08
C LYS A 219 11.50 -2.90 -9.17
N VAL A 220 12.33 -1.85 -9.05
CA VAL A 220 12.33 -0.68 -9.93
C VAL A 220 13.77 -0.35 -10.35
N HIS A 221 13.96 0.09 -11.60
CA HIS A 221 15.22 0.64 -12.10
C HIS A 221 14.98 2.06 -12.62
N GLY A 222 15.66 3.07 -12.02
CA GLY A 222 15.28 4.46 -12.25
C GLY A 222 13.83 4.70 -11.80
N ASN A 223 12.95 5.02 -12.75
CA ASN A 223 11.50 5.11 -12.55
C ASN A 223 10.72 4.04 -13.35
N LEU A 224 11.40 2.98 -13.80
CA LEU A 224 10.84 1.95 -14.67
C LEU A 224 10.53 0.67 -13.89
N MET A 225 9.34 0.10 -14.12
CA MET A 225 8.85 -1.14 -13.50
C MET A 225 9.48 -2.35 -14.17
N ILE A 226 10.66 -2.78 -13.71
CA ILE A 226 11.43 -3.88 -14.35
C ILE A 226 10.88 -5.27 -14.06
N ASP A 227 9.95 -5.40 -13.12
CA ASP A 227 9.31 -6.68 -12.77
C ASP A 227 7.83 -6.72 -13.19
N VAL A 228 7.42 -5.85 -14.12
CA VAL A 228 6.05 -5.85 -14.66
C VAL A 228 5.70 -7.20 -15.26
N LYS A 229 4.53 -7.77 -14.90
CA LYS A 229 4.01 -9.00 -15.52
C LYS A 229 3.37 -8.66 -16.87
N ALA A 230 3.99 -9.06 -17.99
CA ALA A 230 3.53 -8.78 -19.34
C ALA A 230 2.35 -9.69 -19.77
N SER A 231 1.25 -9.66 -19.02
CA SER A 231 0.09 -10.55 -19.15
C SER A 231 -0.88 -10.19 -20.28
N ASN A 232 -0.79 -8.98 -20.84
CA ASN A 232 -1.61 -8.52 -21.96
C ASN A 232 -0.80 -7.69 -22.95
N GLU A 233 -1.40 -7.37 -24.09
CA GLU A 233 -0.72 -6.64 -25.19
C GLU A 233 -0.15 -5.29 -24.72
N LYS A 234 -0.93 -4.50 -23.99
CA LYS A 234 -0.48 -3.22 -23.43
C LYS A 234 0.77 -3.38 -22.56
N LEU A 235 0.81 -4.41 -21.71
CA LEU A 235 1.94 -4.67 -20.83
C LEU A 235 3.14 -5.24 -21.58
N ARG A 236 2.93 -6.00 -22.66
CA ARG A 236 4.01 -6.45 -23.55
C ARG A 236 4.67 -5.27 -24.28
N VAL A 237 3.88 -4.35 -24.82
CA VAL A 237 4.40 -3.10 -25.44
C VAL A 237 5.16 -2.26 -24.41
N ARG A 238 4.68 -2.21 -23.17
CA ARG A 238 5.39 -1.53 -22.08
C ARG A 238 6.72 -2.21 -21.75
N ALA A 239 6.75 -3.53 -21.63
CA ALA A 239 7.97 -4.31 -21.40
C ALA A 239 9.01 -4.06 -22.49
N GLN A 240 8.60 -4.09 -23.75
CA GLN A 240 9.45 -3.77 -24.90
C GLN A 240 10.06 -2.36 -24.81
N ARG A 241 9.23 -1.36 -24.45
CA ARG A 241 9.70 0.01 -24.25
C ARG A 241 10.73 0.10 -23.12
N ILE A 242 10.47 -0.57 -21.98
CA ILE A 242 11.37 -0.57 -20.83
C ILE A 242 12.73 -1.16 -21.21
N VAL A 243 12.76 -2.32 -21.86
CA VAL A 243 14.03 -2.94 -22.31
C VAL A 243 14.75 -2.04 -23.31
N SER A 244 14.04 -1.48 -24.30
CA SER A 244 14.60 -0.54 -25.28
C SER A 244 15.25 0.68 -24.60
N GLU A 245 14.61 1.24 -23.56
CA GLU A 245 15.09 2.42 -22.83
C GLU A 245 16.29 2.10 -21.92
N ILE A 246 16.26 0.96 -21.22
CA ILE A 246 17.33 0.57 -20.29
C ILE A 246 18.59 0.12 -21.05
N CYS A 247 18.43 -0.62 -22.14
CA CYS A 247 19.54 -1.18 -22.92
C CYS A 247 20.02 -0.27 -24.03
N ASP A 248 19.34 0.85 -24.29
CA ASP A 248 19.60 1.76 -25.43
C ASP A 248 19.59 1.03 -26.78
N VAL A 249 18.62 0.16 -26.99
CA VAL A 249 18.45 -0.66 -28.19
C VAL A 249 17.15 -0.33 -28.93
N LYS A 250 17.07 -0.69 -30.23
CA LYS A 250 15.83 -0.54 -31.01
C LYS A 250 14.74 -1.47 -30.50
N ARG A 251 13.48 -1.13 -30.76
CA ARG A 251 12.31 -1.91 -30.33
C ARG A 251 12.34 -3.37 -30.79
N ASP A 252 12.76 -3.61 -32.03
CA ASP A 252 12.84 -4.97 -32.60
C ASP A 252 13.87 -5.83 -31.86
N GLU A 253 15.00 -5.23 -31.47
CA GLU A 253 16.03 -5.88 -30.67
C GLU A 253 15.54 -6.14 -29.24
N ALA A 254 14.90 -5.15 -28.60
CA ALA A 254 14.26 -5.34 -27.31
C ALA A 254 13.20 -6.45 -27.34
N GLN A 255 12.43 -6.55 -28.42
CA GLN A 255 11.48 -7.64 -28.63
C GLN A 255 12.18 -9.00 -28.75
N ALA A 256 13.30 -9.07 -29.47
CA ALA A 256 14.07 -10.31 -29.61
C ALA A 256 14.65 -10.77 -28.26
N LEU A 257 15.16 -9.85 -27.44
CA LEU A 257 15.62 -10.15 -26.08
C LEU A 257 14.48 -10.68 -25.20
N LEU A 258 13.33 -10.02 -25.20
CA LEU A 258 12.14 -10.43 -24.41
C LEU A 258 11.62 -11.81 -24.82
N ASN A 259 11.64 -12.14 -26.11
CA ASN A 259 11.20 -13.45 -26.59
C ASN A 259 12.07 -14.61 -26.07
N GLN A 260 13.37 -14.38 -25.85
CA GLN A 260 14.30 -15.36 -25.34
C GLN A 260 14.08 -15.69 -23.85
N VAL A 261 13.46 -14.77 -23.08
CA VAL A 261 13.30 -14.89 -21.64
C VAL A 261 11.83 -14.80 -21.20
N ASN A 262 10.90 -15.24 -22.04
CA ASN A 262 9.46 -15.29 -21.74
C ASN A 262 8.89 -13.95 -21.23
N TYR A 263 9.30 -12.84 -21.84
CA TYR A 263 8.90 -11.48 -21.45
C TYR A 263 9.28 -11.07 -20.01
N ASN A 264 10.27 -11.72 -19.40
CA ASN A 264 10.86 -11.25 -18.18
C ASN A 264 11.78 -10.04 -18.48
N VAL A 265 11.34 -8.84 -18.13
CA VAL A 265 12.06 -7.59 -18.42
C VAL A 265 13.43 -7.57 -17.77
N ARG A 266 13.52 -7.96 -16.51
CA ARG A 266 14.78 -8.02 -15.76
C ARG A 266 15.77 -8.98 -16.41
N ALA A 267 15.33 -10.17 -16.76
CA ALA A 267 16.16 -11.15 -17.44
C ALA A 267 16.61 -10.67 -18.83
N ALA A 268 15.74 -9.99 -19.59
CA ALA A 268 16.10 -9.41 -20.89
C ALA A 268 17.22 -8.36 -20.80
N VAL A 269 17.17 -7.52 -19.77
CA VAL A 269 18.21 -6.52 -19.50
C VAL A 269 19.52 -7.21 -19.08
N LEU A 270 19.47 -8.20 -18.20
CA LEU A 270 20.65 -8.96 -17.77
C LEU A 270 21.28 -9.74 -18.93
N LEU A 271 20.46 -10.36 -19.77
CA LEU A 271 20.88 -11.05 -20.98
C LEU A 271 21.70 -10.14 -21.89
N HIS A 272 21.22 -8.91 -22.14
CA HIS A 272 21.89 -7.94 -22.98
C HIS A 272 23.18 -7.38 -22.35
N TRP A 273 23.16 -7.05 -21.05
CA TRP A 273 24.28 -6.38 -20.41
C TRP A 273 25.43 -7.31 -20.04
N LEU A 274 25.15 -8.59 -19.76
CA LEU A 274 26.15 -9.57 -19.33
C LEU A 274 26.61 -10.49 -20.47
N ASP A 275 25.93 -10.45 -21.62
CA ASP A 275 26.19 -11.35 -22.77
C ASP A 275 26.22 -12.84 -22.38
N ILE A 276 25.20 -13.25 -21.61
CA ILE A 276 25.05 -14.59 -21.04
C ILE A 276 23.90 -15.36 -21.70
N GLU A 277 23.80 -16.66 -21.44
CA GLU A 277 22.69 -17.47 -21.93
C GLU A 277 21.35 -17.11 -21.30
N PRO A 278 20.21 -17.23 -22.01
CA PRO A 278 18.88 -16.90 -21.49
C PRO A 278 18.51 -17.61 -20.18
N SER A 279 18.93 -18.87 -20.03
CA SER A 279 18.71 -19.66 -18.81
C SER A 279 19.44 -19.08 -17.58
N GLU A 280 20.65 -18.60 -17.78
CA GLU A 280 21.44 -17.96 -16.74
C GLU A 280 20.86 -16.59 -16.37
N ALA A 281 20.46 -15.78 -17.36
CA ALA A 281 19.78 -14.51 -17.14
C ALA A 281 18.50 -14.70 -16.31
N LEU A 282 17.68 -15.71 -16.60
CA LEU A 282 16.48 -16.05 -15.82
C LEU A 282 16.83 -16.49 -14.41
N LEU A 283 17.90 -17.27 -14.21
CA LEU A 283 18.35 -17.70 -12.89
C LEU A 283 18.81 -16.50 -12.03
N ILE A 284 19.58 -15.58 -12.59
CA ILE A 284 20.00 -14.37 -11.89
C ILE A 284 18.78 -13.49 -11.58
N ALA A 285 17.88 -13.30 -12.54
CA ALA A 285 16.66 -12.51 -12.38
C ALA A 285 15.71 -13.05 -11.31
N SER A 286 15.73 -14.37 -11.04
CA SER A 286 14.88 -15.01 -10.04
C SER A 286 15.31 -14.76 -8.60
N LYS A 287 16.53 -14.26 -8.36
CA LYS A 287 17.00 -13.94 -6.99
C LYS A 287 16.14 -12.83 -6.38
N PRO A 288 15.46 -13.08 -5.25
CA PRO A 288 14.53 -12.14 -4.68
C PRO A 288 15.26 -10.90 -4.10
N PHE A 289 14.55 -9.77 -4.10
CA PHE A 289 14.92 -8.55 -3.39
C PHE A 289 16.32 -7.98 -3.70
N GLN A 290 16.77 -8.17 -4.91
CA GLN A 290 18.00 -7.57 -5.44
C GLN A 290 17.66 -6.54 -6.52
N SER A 291 18.32 -5.37 -6.44
CA SER A 291 18.25 -4.42 -7.54
C SER A 291 19.00 -4.93 -8.77
N LEU A 292 18.64 -4.45 -9.95
CA LEU A 292 19.34 -4.79 -11.20
C LEU A 292 20.86 -4.52 -11.10
N LYS A 293 21.24 -3.41 -10.43
CA LYS A 293 22.65 -3.06 -10.18
C LYS A 293 23.37 -4.11 -9.31
N GLN A 294 22.71 -4.63 -8.27
CA GLN A 294 23.30 -5.67 -7.43
C GLN A 294 23.46 -6.99 -8.20
N GLN A 295 22.51 -7.34 -9.05
CA GLN A 295 22.57 -8.53 -9.88
C GLN A 295 23.69 -8.45 -10.93
N LEU A 296 23.92 -7.28 -11.53
CA LEU A 296 25.04 -7.04 -12.43
C LEU A 296 26.40 -7.27 -11.77
N LEU A 297 26.57 -6.80 -10.54
CA LEU A 297 27.84 -6.97 -9.80
C LEU A 297 28.11 -8.42 -9.39
N GLN A 298 27.12 -9.29 -9.38
CA GLN A 298 27.24 -10.73 -9.05
C GLN A 298 27.44 -11.61 -10.29
N GLY A 299 27.13 -11.09 -11.48
CA GLY A 299 27.31 -11.78 -12.75
C GLY A 299 28.69 -11.54 -13.41
N ILE A 300 29.52 -10.75 -12.77
CA ILE A 300 30.93 -10.51 -13.13
C ILE A 300 31.81 -11.29 -12.14
#